data_9224be0d55e29092a9227dce67c5798e
#
_entry.id   9224be0d55e29092a9227dce67c5798e
#
_cell.length_a   1.000
_cell.length_b   1.000
_cell.length_c   1.000
_cell.angle_alpha   90.00
_cell.angle_beta   90.00
_cell.angle_gamma   90.00
#
_symmetry.space_group_name_H-M   'P 1'
#
loop_
_entity.id
_entity.type
_entity.pdbx_description
1 polymer ?
#
loop_
_entity_poly.entity_id
_entity_poly.type
_entity_poly.pdbx_seq_one_letter_code
_entity_poly.pdbx_strand_id
1 'polypeptide(L)'
;AGFAVGSKGYVTTGYTVYKDDDPMHTGGYAYLKDTWEYDPATNEWRQMDDYPGDARINAIAFTIGNYGYVGTGQSKDDKQTKDFYRFDPTAPSGSQWGIVNGFGGQKRTGGLSFIIDNVAYIVGGTNNGQDVTDFWKFDPSKSEENKWTRLREIKNDSSDDYDDDYNSITRTYGCAFVIDGQAYITLGQTSGSSLRNNYWIYDPDTDLWRSSDTEDDFDYTPFEGSARTKAICFSTGKRGIITTGGSSGYYYDDTWELSPYEYEEE
;
A
#
# COMPACT_ATOMS: atom_id res chain seq x y z
N ALA A 1 9.54 -2.90 0.41
CA ALA A 1 8.22 -3.34 0.86
C ALA A 1 8.36 -4.12 2.17
N GLY A 2 7.37 -4.02 3.06
CA GLY A 2 7.37 -4.72 4.34
C GLY A 2 6.00 -5.33 4.65
N PHE A 3 5.99 -6.45 5.35
CA PHE A 3 4.79 -7.15 5.80
C PHE A 3 5.10 -8.02 7.02
N ALA A 4 4.08 -8.50 7.71
CA ALA A 4 4.24 -9.42 8.83
C ALA A 4 3.50 -10.74 8.56
N VAL A 5 4.09 -11.88 8.95
CA VAL A 5 3.43 -13.18 8.95
C VAL A 5 3.62 -13.82 10.32
N GLY A 6 2.52 -14.15 10.99
CA GLY A 6 2.56 -14.60 12.38
C GLY A 6 3.16 -13.52 13.29
N SER A 7 4.17 -13.89 14.06
CA SER A 7 4.87 -12.98 14.99
C SER A 7 6.14 -12.35 14.40
N LYS A 8 6.43 -12.56 13.12
CA LYS A 8 7.67 -12.11 12.47
C LYS A 8 7.41 -11.03 11.44
N GLY A 9 8.37 -10.12 11.30
CA GLY A 9 8.39 -9.09 10.26
C GLY A 9 9.24 -9.52 9.07
N TYR A 10 8.86 -9.06 7.88
CA TYR A 10 9.58 -9.32 6.64
C TYR A 10 9.78 -8.03 5.88
N VAL A 11 10.97 -7.85 5.32
CA VAL A 11 11.28 -6.75 4.39
C VAL A 11 11.89 -7.34 3.12
N THR A 12 11.48 -6.80 1.98
CA THR A 12 12.01 -7.20 0.69
C THR A 12 11.98 -6.03 -0.29
N THR A 13 12.77 -6.11 -1.32
CA THR A 13 12.88 -5.05 -2.33
C THR A 13 13.35 -3.72 -1.72
N GLY A 14 13.28 -2.63 -2.45
CA GLY A 14 13.78 -1.34 -2.00
C GLY A 14 15.05 -0.92 -2.72
N TYR A 15 15.82 -0.03 -2.13
CA TYR A 15 17.09 0.40 -2.70
C TYR A 15 18.13 0.66 -1.62
N THR A 16 19.39 0.56 -2.01
CA THR A 16 20.53 1.00 -1.21
C THR A 16 21.28 2.13 -1.93
N VAL A 17 21.88 3.00 -1.15
CA VAL A 17 22.80 4.04 -1.65
C VAL A 17 24.20 3.61 -1.28
N TYR A 18 25.08 3.53 -2.28
CA TYR A 18 26.48 3.24 -2.03
C TYR A 18 27.19 4.48 -1.48
N LYS A 19 28.08 4.29 -0.53
CA LYS A 19 28.91 5.37 -0.03
C LYS A 19 29.92 5.79 -1.09
N ASP A 20 30.28 7.07 -1.10
CA ASP A 20 31.24 7.61 -2.07
C ASP A 20 32.64 6.97 -1.95
N ASP A 21 32.96 6.35 -0.81
CA ASP A 21 34.21 5.66 -0.51
C ASP A 21 34.17 4.14 -0.77
N ASP A 22 33.06 3.62 -1.31
CA ASP A 22 32.97 2.21 -1.69
C ASP A 22 33.86 1.93 -2.91
N PRO A 23 34.95 1.14 -2.77
CA PRO A 23 35.88 0.89 -3.87
C PRO A 23 35.29 0.09 -5.03
N MET A 24 34.15 -0.57 -4.82
CA MET A 24 33.42 -1.36 -5.83
C MET A 24 32.34 -0.57 -6.54
N HIS A 25 31.84 0.53 -5.91
CA HIS A 25 30.69 1.29 -6.38
C HIS A 25 30.88 2.78 -6.08
N THR A 26 31.55 3.50 -6.95
CA THR A 26 31.79 4.95 -6.80
C THR A 26 30.51 5.74 -6.96
N GLY A 27 29.80 5.94 -5.86
CA GLY A 27 28.52 6.64 -5.80
C GLY A 27 27.39 5.89 -6.53
N GLY A 28 26.16 6.27 -6.28
CA GLY A 28 24.99 5.70 -6.94
C GLY A 28 24.09 4.88 -6.01
N TYR A 29 23.13 4.21 -6.61
CA TYR A 29 22.18 3.36 -5.89
C TYR A 29 21.92 2.07 -6.65
N ALA A 30 21.50 1.02 -5.93
CA ALA A 30 21.02 -0.21 -6.53
C ALA A 30 19.64 -0.54 -5.98
N TYR A 31 18.77 -1.01 -6.86
CA TYR A 31 17.51 -1.61 -6.43
C TYR A 31 17.78 -3.03 -5.92
N LEU A 32 17.04 -3.39 -4.88
CA LEU A 32 17.20 -4.64 -4.14
C LEU A 32 16.06 -5.60 -4.46
N LYS A 33 16.33 -6.88 -4.22
CA LYS A 33 15.34 -7.96 -4.27
C LYS A 33 15.56 -9.01 -3.18
N ASP A 34 16.53 -8.78 -2.30
CA ASP A 34 16.73 -9.60 -1.12
C ASP A 34 15.51 -9.57 -0.21
N THR A 35 15.33 -10.64 0.55
CA THR A 35 14.26 -10.77 1.55
C THR A 35 14.87 -11.10 2.90
N TRP A 36 14.42 -10.40 3.93
CA TRP A 36 14.88 -10.57 5.31
C TRP A 36 13.72 -10.79 6.25
N GLU A 37 13.88 -11.76 7.14
CA GLU A 37 13.00 -12.02 8.28
C GLU A 37 13.57 -11.36 9.53
N TYR A 38 12.72 -10.67 10.28
CA TYR A 38 13.01 -10.18 11.63
C TYR A 38 12.22 -10.95 12.67
N ASP A 39 12.90 -11.51 13.64
CA ASP A 39 12.30 -12.16 14.81
C ASP A 39 12.36 -11.22 16.01
N PRO A 40 11.23 -10.63 16.46
CA PRO A 40 11.24 -9.72 17.61
C PRO A 40 11.52 -10.42 18.94
N ALA A 41 11.35 -11.75 19.04
CA ALA A 41 11.63 -12.49 20.25
C ALA A 41 13.13 -12.64 20.53
N THR A 42 13.94 -12.74 19.47
CA THR A 42 15.41 -12.86 19.56
C THR A 42 16.13 -11.58 19.17
N ASN A 43 15.41 -10.61 18.55
CA ASN A 43 15.98 -9.41 17.96
C ASN A 43 17.02 -9.72 16.87
N GLU A 44 16.75 -10.75 16.06
CA GLU A 44 17.65 -11.21 15.01
C GLU A 44 17.04 -11.08 13.62
N TRP A 45 17.93 -10.85 12.63
CA TRP A 45 17.59 -10.86 11.23
C TRP A 45 18.14 -12.11 10.55
N ARG A 46 17.35 -12.69 9.67
CA ARG A 46 17.72 -13.84 8.86
C ARG A 46 17.39 -13.59 7.40
N GLN A 47 18.36 -13.85 6.52
CA GLN A 47 18.11 -13.77 5.08
C GLN A 47 17.28 -14.97 4.62
N MET A 48 16.29 -14.67 3.79
CA MET A 48 15.38 -15.61 3.15
C MET A 48 15.68 -15.69 1.65
N ASP A 49 14.89 -16.44 0.88
CA ASP A 49 15.01 -16.45 -0.58
C ASP A 49 14.75 -15.08 -1.18
N ASP A 50 15.52 -14.70 -2.17
CA ASP A 50 15.32 -13.44 -2.90
C ASP A 50 13.94 -13.38 -3.57
N TYR A 51 13.35 -12.19 -3.61
CA TYR A 51 12.17 -11.90 -4.40
C TYR A 51 12.42 -12.27 -5.88
N PRO A 52 11.59 -13.11 -6.51
CA PRO A 52 11.90 -13.67 -7.83
C PRO A 52 11.69 -12.71 -9.00
N GLY A 53 10.93 -11.62 -8.79
CA GLY A 53 10.79 -10.59 -9.80
C GLY A 53 12.03 -9.69 -9.92
N ASP A 54 11.95 -8.69 -10.79
CA ASP A 54 13.01 -7.69 -10.92
C ASP A 54 13.20 -6.93 -9.59
N ALA A 55 14.44 -6.56 -9.27
CA ALA A 55 14.76 -5.64 -8.18
C ALA A 55 13.98 -4.33 -8.38
N ARG A 56 13.32 -3.85 -7.31
CA ARG A 56 12.33 -2.77 -7.43
C ARG A 56 12.14 -1.97 -6.16
N ILE A 57 11.53 -0.81 -6.31
CA ILE A 57 11.09 0.06 -5.21
C ILE A 57 9.58 0.25 -5.25
N ASN A 58 9.01 0.72 -4.14
CA ASN A 58 7.61 1.12 -4.02
C ASN A 58 6.61 0.02 -4.45
N ALA A 59 6.96 -1.24 -4.20
CA ALA A 59 6.07 -2.37 -4.36
C ALA A 59 4.98 -2.35 -3.29
N ILE A 60 3.80 -2.85 -3.64
CA ILE A 60 2.72 -3.14 -2.68
C ILE A 60 3.06 -4.44 -1.96
N ALA A 61 2.82 -4.47 -0.64
CA ALA A 61 2.93 -5.69 0.16
C ALA A 61 1.75 -5.82 1.11
N PHE A 62 1.26 -7.04 1.30
CA PHE A 62 0.19 -7.36 2.23
C PHE A 62 0.28 -8.81 2.70
N THR A 63 -0.48 -9.15 3.75
CA THR A 63 -0.53 -10.50 4.32
C THR A 63 -1.96 -11.02 4.30
N ILE A 64 -2.15 -12.26 3.86
CA ILE A 64 -3.40 -13.00 4.02
C ILE A 64 -3.06 -14.37 4.62
N GLY A 65 -3.65 -14.68 5.77
CA GLY A 65 -3.36 -15.90 6.50
C GLY A 65 -1.87 -16.02 6.86
N ASN A 66 -1.23 -17.09 6.42
CA ASN A 66 0.17 -17.39 6.70
C ASN A 66 1.11 -17.01 5.56
N TYR A 67 0.67 -16.16 4.63
CA TYR A 67 1.44 -15.80 3.43
C TYR A 67 1.57 -14.30 3.28
N GLY A 68 2.79 -13.86 2.93
CA GLY A 68 3.03 -12.52 2.42
C GLY A 68 2.78 -12.47 0.91
N TYR A 69 2.38 -11.31 0.43
CA TYR A 69 2.21 -11.05 -1.00
C TYR A 69 2.91 -9.75 -1.35
N VAL A 70 3.67 -9.75 -2.43
CA VAL A 70 4.41 -8.58 -2.89
C VAL A 70 4.25 -8.45 -4.40
N GLY A 71 4.00 -7.24 -4.87
CA GLY A 71 3.84 -7.02 -6.30
C GLY A 71 3.85 -5.56 -6.71
N THR A 72 3.72 -5.31 -7.98
CA THR A 72 3.80 -3.97 -8.58
C THR A 72 5.13 -3.27 -8.30
N GLY A 73 5.15 -1.95 -8.23
CA GLY A 73 6.37 -1.19 -7.97
C GLY A 73 7.08 -0.77 -9.25
N GLN A 74 8.27 -0.26 -9.09
CA GLN A 74 9.11 0.27 -10.16
C GLN A 74 10.48 -0.42 -10.15
N SER A 75 10.81 -1.08 -11.25
CA SER A 75 12.12 -1.67 -11.46
C SER A 75 13.11 -0.62 -11.97
N LYS A 76 14.38 -1.01 -12.10
CA LYS A 76 15.41 -0.20 -12.76
C LYS A 76 14.91 0.28 -14.12
N ASP A 77 15.37 1.43 -14.58
CA ASP A 77 14.97 2.08 -15.82
C ASP A 77 13.51 2.60 -15.80
N ASP A 78 13.01 2.96 -14.62
CA ASP A 78 11.69 3.58 -14.40
C ASP A 78 10.49 2.76 -14.91
N LYS A 79 10.65 1.43 -15.03
CA LYS A 79 9.58 0.54 -15.49
C LYS A 79 8.66 0.14 -14.34
N GLN A 80 7.42 0.59 -14.39
CA GLN A 80 6.38 0.10 -13.49
C GLN A 80 6.03 -1.35 -13.83
N THR A 81 5.72 -2.13 -12.80
CA THR A 81 5.41 -3.56 -12.90
C THR A 81 4.00 -3.86 -12.44
N LYS A 82 3.50 -5.06 -12.72
CA LYS A 82 2.19 -5.53 -12.28
C LYS A 82 2.16 -7.00 -11.83
N ASP A 83 3.31 -7.65 -11.80
CA ASP A 83 3.46 -9.00 -11.28
C ASP A 83 3.24 -9.04 -9.76
N PHE A 84 2.74 -10.15 -9.26
CA PHE A 84 2.62 -10.46 -7.85
C PHE A 84 3.22 -11.82 -7.53
N TYR A 85 3.82 -11.93 -6.34
CA TYR A 85 4.36 -13.15 -5.80
C TYR A 85 3.87 -13.37 -4.38
N ARG A 86 3.64 -14.63 -4.02
CA ARG A 86 3.30 -15.10 -2.69
C ARG A 86 4.55 -15.62 -2.01
N PHE A 87 4.78 -15.22 -0.78
CA PHE A 87 5.84 -15.67 0.09
C PHE A 87 5.30 -16.62 1.16
N ASP A 88 5.91 -17.79 1.27
CA ASP A 88 5.68 -18.79 2.32
C ASP A 88 6.92 -18.90 3.20
N PRO A 89 6.94 -18.30 4.41
CA PRO A 89 8.10 -18.34 5.28
C PRO A 89 8.43 -19.75 5.82
N THR A 90 7.49 -20.69 5.71
CA THR A 90 7.66 -22.06 6.20
C THR A 90 8.18 -23.02 5.14
N ALA A 91 8.15 -22.62 3.88
CA ALA A 91 8.66 -23.44 2.79
C ALA A 91 10.21 -23.57 2.86
N PRO A 92 10.76 -24.66 2.34
CA PRO A 92 12.22 -24.82 2.24
C PRO A 92 12.86 -23.70 1.43
N SER A 93 14.11 -23.36 1.77
CA SER A 93 14.91 -22.43 0.96
C SER A 93 14.99 -22.90 -0.51
N GLY A 94 14.86 -21.95 -1.42
CA GLY A 94 14.73 -22.17 -2.87
C GLY A 94 13.28 -22.36 -3.33
N SER A 95 12.29 -22.36 -2.40
CA SER A 95 10.87 -22.59 -2.71
C SER A 95 9.91 -21.67 -1.97
N GLN A 96 10.45 -20.63 -1.30
CA GLN A 96 9.63 -19.73 -0.45
C GLN A 96 8.75 -18.79 -1.26
N TRP A 97 9.08 -18.52 -2.51
CA TRP A 97 8.29 -17.65 -3.37
C TRP A 97 7.57 -18.42 -4.49
N GLY A 98 6.34 -18.04 -4.74
CA GLY A 98 5.52 -18.53 -5.83
C GLY A 98 4.82 -17.41 -6.59
N ILE A 99 4.70 -17.54 -7.91
CA ILE A 99 4.01 -16.52 -8.73
C ILE A 99 2.51 -16.52 -8.44
N VAL A 100 1.90 -15.33 -8.43
CA VAL A 100 0.45 -15.14 -8.39
C VAL A 100 0.00 -14.57 -9.73
N ASN A 101 -0.62 -15.42 -10.53
CA ASN A 101 -1.08 -15.06 -11.87
C ASN A 101 -2.45 -14.34 -11.82
N GLY A 102 -2.83 -13.77 -12.96
CA GLY A 102 -4.19 -13.28 -13.22
C GLY A 102 -4.47 -11.83 -12.86
N PHE A 103 -3.53 -11.07 -12.24
CA PHE A 103 -3.76 -9.65 -12.02
C PHE A 103 -3.94 -8.91 -13.35
N GLY A 104 -5.16 -8.47 -13.60
CA GLY A 104 -5.56 -7.77 -14.83
C GLY A 104 -5.36 -6.26 -14.78
N GLY A 105 -4.94 -5.72 -13.63
CA GLY A 105 -4.78 -4.29 -13.41
C GLY A 105 -3.61 -3.67 -14.17
N GLN A 106 -3.56 -2.35 -14.15
CA GLN A 106 -2.47 -1.59 -14.74
C GLN A 106 -1.17 -1.77 -13.94
N LYS A 107 -0.05 -1.63 -14.63
CA LYS A 107 1.26 -1.45 -13.98
C LYS A 107 1.21 -0.21 -13.10
N ARG A 108 1.86 -0.27 -11.92
CA ARG A 108 1.87 0.87 -11.00
C ARG A 108 3.05 0.87 -10.05
N THR A 109 3.40 2.04 -9.55
CA THR A 109 4.32 2.26 -8.44
C THR A 109 3.63 3.08 -7.35
N GLY A 110 3.96 2.83 -6.09
CA GLY A 110 3.42 3.58 -4.97
C GLY A 110 1.92 3.42 -4.76
N GLY A 111 1.33 2.31 -5.24
CA GLY A 111 -0.06 1.97 -4.97
C GLY A 111 -0.29 1.58 -3.51
N LEU A 112 -1.54 1.50 -3.12
CA LEU A 112 -2.00 1.15 -1.78
C LEU A 112 -2.65 -0.21 -1.77
N SER A 113 -2.62 -0.87 -0.61
CA SER A 113 -3.38 -2.08 -0.34
C SER A 113 -3.96 -2.08 1.06
N PHE A 114 -5.08 -2.74 1.22
CA PHE A 114 -5.71 -3.01 2.51
C PHE A 114 -6.40 -4.38 2.46
N ILE A 115 -6.66 -4.95 3.64
CA ILE A 115 -7.22 -6.29 3.79
C ILE A 115 -8.53 -6.19 4.57
N ILE A 116 -9.62 -6.69 3.97
CA ILE A 116 -10.90 -6.88 4.65
C ILE A 116 -11.28 -8.35 4.48
N ASP A 117 -11.57 -9.06 5.56
CA ASP A 117 -12.04 -10.45 5.58
C ASP A 117 -11.17 -11.43 4.75
N ASN A 118 -9.84 -11.31 4.87
CA ASN A 118 -8.87 -12.10 4.10
C ASN A 118 -8.92 -11.87 2.57
N VAL A 119 -9.48 -10.77 2.13
CA VAL A 119 -9.46 -10.29 0.75
C VAL A 119 -8.57 -9.06 0.68
N ALA A 120 -7.59 -9.04 -0.22
CA ALA A 120 -6.77 -7.86 -0.47
C ALA A 120 -7.41 -6.96 -1.51
N TYR A 121 -7.32 -5.68 -1.30
CA TYR A 121 -7.77 -4.62 -2.22
C TYR A 121 -6.56 -3.82 -2.67
N ILE A 122 -6.48 -3.52 -3.97
CA ILE A 122 -5.36 -2.82 -4.60
C ILE A 122 -5.88 -1.57 -5.30
N VAL A 123 -5.38 -0.40 -4.91
CA VAL A 123 -5.89 0.91 -5.34
C VAL A 123 -4.75 1.91 -5.57
N GLY A 124 -4.97 2.88 -6.44
CA GLY A 124 -4.08 4.02 -6.63
C GLY A 124 -2.70 3.66 -7.18
N GLY A 125 -1.73 4.53 -6.91
CA GLY A 125 -0.42 4.50 -7.51
C GLY A 125 -0.38 5.24 -8.85
N THR A 126 0.79 5.29 -9.47
CA THR A 126 0.96 5.91 -10.79
C THR A 126 1.58 4.94 -11.79
N ASN A 127 1.23 5.16 -13.07
CA ASN A 127 1.85 4.53 -14.22
C ASN A 127 2.27 5.62 -15.22
N ASN A 128 3.57 5.76 -15.47
CA ASN A 128 4.12 6.82 -16.32
C ASN A 128 3.62 8.24 -15.94
N GLY A 129 3.55 8.51 -14.62
CA GLY A 129 3.13 9.82 -14.09
C GLY A 129 1.63 10.09 -14.11
N GLN A 130 0.81 9.14 -14.55
CA GLN A 130 -0.64 9.24 -14.51
C GLN A 130 -1.19 8.41 -13.36
N ASP A 131 -2.19 8.93 -12.66
CA ASP A 131 -2.88 8.19 -11.60
C ASP A 131 -3.55 6.94 -12.17
N VAL A 132 -3.43 5.85 -11.44
CA VAL A 132 -4.08 4.57 -11.79
C VAL A 132 -5.45 4.54 -11.14
N THR A 133 -6.48 4.47 -11.96
CA THR A 133 -7.90 4.53 -11.55
C THR A 133 -8.53 3.15 -11.38
N ASP A 134 -7.91 2.09 -11.87
CA ASP A 134 -8.45 0.75 -11.71
C ASP A 134 -8.36 0.28 -10.26
N PHE A 135 -9.40 -0.38 -9.80
CA PHE A 135 -9.53 -0.91 -8.45
C PHE A 135 -9.79 -2.42 -8.51
N TRP A 136 -9.06 -3.18 -7.71
CA TRP A 136 -9.06 -4.63 -7.76
C TRP A 136 -9.13 -5.25 -6.39
N LYS A 137 -9.79 -6.41 -6.29
CA LYS A 137 -9.68 -7.29 -5.12
C LYS A 137 -9.09 -8.64 -5.48
N PHE A 138 -8.37 -9.21 -4.51
CA PHE A 138 -7.74 -10.51 -4.56
C PHE A 138 -8.23 -11.39 -3.43
N ASP A 139 -8.89 -12.48 -3.77
CA ASP A 139 -9.39 -13.49 -2.84
C ASP A 139 -8.66 -14.82 -3.11
N PRO A 140 -7.67 -15.21 -2.28
CA PRO A 140 -6.90 -16.43 -2.49
C PRO A 140 -7.71 -17.72 -2.28
N SER A 141 -8.90 -17.65 -1.72
CA SER A 141 -9.82 -18.80 -1.53
C SER A 141 -10.51 -19.23 -2.82
N LYS A 142 -10.54 -18.35 -3.81
CA LYS A 142 -11.15 -18.60 -5.12
C LYS A 142 -10.21 -19.39 -6.04
N SER A 143 -10.78 -19.94 -7.12
CA SER A 143 -9.99 -20.61 -8.16
C SER A 143 -9.00 -19.64 -8.82
N GLU A 144 -7.95 -20.19 -9.45
CA GLU A 144 -6.92 -19.42 -10.16
C GLU A 144 -7.49 -18.37 -11.13
N GLU A 145 -8.62 -18.68 -11.76
CA GLU A 145 -9.28 -17.82 -12.75
C GLU A 145 -10.11 -16.70 -12.12
N ASN A 146 -10.55 -16.88 -10.87
CA ASN A 146 -11.52 -16.01 -10.20
C ASN A 146 -10.97 -15.28 -8.98
N LYS A 147 -9.70 -15.49 -8.62
CA LYS A 147 -9.12 -14.87 -7.44
C LYS A 147 -8.91 -13.36 -7.57
N TRP A 148 -8.81 -12.85 -8.80
CA TRP A 148 -8.76 -11.42 -9.06
C TRP A 148 -10.08 -10.94 -9.64
N THR A 149 -10.65 -9.91 -9.04
CA THR A 149 -11.89 -9.28 -9.50
C THR A 149 -11.66 -7.78 -9.65
N ARG A 150 -12.03 -7.24 -10.82
CA ARG A 150 -12.06 -5.79 -11.01
C ARG A 150 -13.31 -5.23 -10.33
N LEU A 151 -13.14 -4.21 -9.52
CA LEU A 151 -14.18 -3.44 -8.87
C LEU A 151 -14.52 -2.19 -9.68
N ARG A 152 -15.40 -1.34 -9.15
CA ARG A 152 -15.76 -0.07 -9.76
C ARG A 152 -14.51 0.78 -10.00
N GLU A 153 -14.38 1.31 -11.21
CA GLU A 153 -13.28 2.20 -11.55
C GLU A 153 -13.41 3.52 -10.77
N ILE A 154 -12.30 4.02 -10.27
CA ILE A 154 -12.23 5.23 -9.44
C ILE A 154 -12.08 6.43 -10.36
N LYS A 155 -13.19 6.97 -10.81
CA LYS A 155 -13.26 8.17 -11.65
C LYS A 155 -14.66 8.75 -11.56
N ASN A 156 -14.77 10.04 -11.83
CA ASN A 156 -16.05 10.69 -12.09
C ASN A 156 -16.46 10.37 -13.53
N ASP A 157 -17.42 9.48 -13.73
CA ASP A 157 -17.91 9.04 -15.05
C ASP A 157 -19.42 8.87 -15.13
N SER A 158 -20.13 9.21 -14.05
CA SER A 158 -21.60 9.18 -14.00
C SER A 158 -22.16 10.59 -13.69
N SER A 159 -23.47 10.68 -13.66
CA SER A 159 -24.19 11.89 -13.20
C SER A 159 -24.62 11.78 -11.74
N ASP A 160 -24.13 10.78 -11.03
CA ASP A 160 -24.44 10.55 -9.62
C ASP A 160 -23.51 11.38 -8.74
N ASP A 161 -24.05 12.17 -7.82
CA ASP A 161 -23.30 13.09 -6.96
C ASP A 161 -22.20 12.39 -6.15
N TYR A 162 -22.40 11.11 -5.78
CA TYR A 162 -21.47 10.34 -4.97
C TYR A 162 -20.13 10.01 -5.66
N ASP A 163 -19.97 10.23 -6.95
CA ASP A 163 -18.70 9.99 -7.65
C ASP A 163 -18.01 11.28 -8.18
N ASP A 164 -18.57 12.45 -7.91
CA ASP A 164 -18.08 13.73 -8.42
C ASP A 164 -16.62 14.02 -8.01
N ASP A 165 -16.24 13.69 -6.78
CA ASP A 165 -14.91 13.91 -6.25
C ASP A 165 -14.01 12.65 -6.23
N TYR A 166 -14.44 11.57 -6.90
CA TYR A 166 -13.68 10.31 -6.94
C TYR A 166 -12.24 10.46 -7.45
N ASN A 167 -11.94 11.47 -8.25
CA ASN A 167 -10.59 11.78 -8.68
C ASN A 167 -9.63 12.11 -7.52
N SER A 168 -10.16 12.45 -6.35
CA SER A 168 -9.36 12.71 -5.14
C SER A 168 -9.06 11.43 -4.33
N ILE A 169 -9.66 10.28 -4.69
CA ILE A 169 -9.37 8.98 -4.07
C ILE A 169 -8.02 8.46 -4.55
N THR A 170 -7.77 8.51 -5.87
CA THR A 170 -6.54 7.99 -6.47
C THR A 170 -5.34 8.78 -6.00
N ARG A 171 -4.39 8.07 -5.38
CA ARG A 171 -3.18 8.70 -4.83
C ARG A 171 -1.99 7.75 -4.85
N THR A 172 -0.82 8.32 -4.75
CA THR A 172 0.45 7.61 -4.73
C THR A 172 1.14 7.86 -3.40
N TYR A 173 1.75 6.84 -2.81
CA TYR A 173 2.49 6.93 -1.55
C TYR A 173 1.65 7.41 -0.35
N GLY A 174 0.36 7.13 -0.35
CA GLY A 174 -0.54 7.39 0.76
C GLY A 174 -0.52 6.27 1.80
N CYS A 175 -1.45 6.36 2.72
CA CYS A 175 -1.74 5.37 3.75
C CYS A 175 -3.06 4.66 3.48
N ALA A 176 -3.13 3.38 3.81
CA ALA A 176 -4.37 2.61 3.81
C ALA A 176 -4.40 1.70 5.04
N PHE A 177 -5.52 1.68 5.75
CA PHE A 177 -5.76 0.83 6.92
C PHE A 177 -7.26 0.55 7.06
N VAL A 178 -7.61 -0.43 7.91
CA VAL A 178 -9.01 -0.88 8.07
C VAL A 178 -9.45 -0.65 9.51
N ILE A 179 -10.61 -0.01 9.69
CA ILE A 179 -11.28 0.19 10.97
C ILE A 179 -12.69 -0.35 10.83
N ASP A 180 -13.11 -1.24 11.72
CA ASP A 180 -14.46 -1.81 11.77
C ASP A 180 -14.98 -2.34 10.42
N GLY A 181 -14.10 -3.00 9.65
CA GLY A 181 -14.45 -3.62 8.37
C GLY A 181 -14.49 -2.65 7.18
N GLN A 182 -14.27 -1.37 7.38
CA GLN A 182 -14.18 -0.36 6.33
C GLN A 182 -12.72 0.08 6.11
N ALA A 183 -12.33 0.34 4.87
CA ALA A 183 -10.99 0.80 4.58
C ALA A 183 -10.94 2.32 4.52
N TYR A 184 -9.89 2.86 5.13
CA TYR A 184 -9.56 4.27 5.15
C TYR A 184 -8.32 4.49 4.31
N ILE A 185 -8.36 5.41 3.36
CA ILE A 185 -7.18 5.88 2.65
C ILE A 185 -6.99 7.37 2.87
N THR A 186 -5.76 7.77 3.16
CA THR A 186 -5.40 9.16 3.42
C THR A 186 -3.98 9.46 2.97
N LEU A 187 -3.57 10.71 3.03
CA LEU A 187 -2.24 11.17 2.68
C LEU A 187 -1.84 10.86 1.24
N GLY A 188 -0.54 10.93 0.94
CA GLY A 188 -0.05 10.75 -0.42
C GLY A 188 -0.23 11.97 -1.30
N GLN A 189 -0.05 11.75 -2.59
CA GLN A 189 -0.19 12.79 -3.61
C GLN A 189 -1.02 12.30 -4.78
N THR A 190 -1.76 13.19 -5.40
CA THR A 190 -2.43 12.96 -6.68
C THR A 190 -1.53 13.39 -7.83
N SER A 191 -1.90 13.09 -9.08
CA SER A 191 -1.20 13.58 -10.28
C SER A 191 -1.09 15.11 -10.22
N GLY A 192 0.10 15.64 -10.58
CA GLY A 192 0.41 17.06 -10.38
C GLY A 192 1.08 17.38 -9.05
N SER A 193 1.44 16.37 -8.25
CA SER A 193 2.19 16.49 -6.99
C SER A 193 1.46 17.21 -5.85
N SER A 194 0.12 17.30 -5.92
CA SER A 194 -0.67 17.85 -4.81
C SER A 194 -0.74 16.87 -3.66
N LEU A 195 -0.19 17.27 -2.52
CA LEU A 195 -0.30 16.50 -1.29
C LEU A 195 -1.72 16.56 -0.74
N ARG A 196 -2.16 15.45 -0.14
CA ARG A 196 -3.49 15.29 0.43
C ARG A 196 -3.40 14.93 1.90
N ASN A 197 -4.36 15.42 2.69
CA ASN A 197 -4.60 15.00 4.08
C ASN A 197 -6.07 14.65 4.34
N ASN A 198 -6.97 14.85 3.37
CA ASN A 198 -8.31 14.30 3.43
C ASN A 198 -8.27 12.77 3.45
N TYR A 199 -9.32 12.14 3.92
CA TYR A 199 -9.44 10.69 3.83
C TYR A 199 -10.76 10.28 3.18
N TRP A 200 -10.72 9.09 2.58
CA TRP A 200 -11.86 8.42 1.99
C TRP A 200 -12.09 7.10 2.70
N ILE A 201 -13.35 6.72 2.83
CA ILE A 201 -13.79 5.48 3.44
C ILE A 201 -14.40 4.61 2.35
N TYR A 202 -13.90 3.39 2.22
CA TYR A 202 -14.44 2.37 1.32
C TYR A 202 -15.29 1.38 2.09
N ASP A 203 -16.50 1.16 1.59
CA ASP A 203 -17.42 0.16 2.09
C ASP A 203 -17.43 -1.05 1.13
N PRO A 204 -16.96 -2.24 1.55
CA PRO A 204 -16.91 -3.42 0.70
C PRO A 204 -18.29 -4.00 0.36
N ASP A 205 -19.33 -3.72 1.13
CA ASP A 205 -20.68 -4.25 0.92
C ASP A 205 -21.39 -3.51 -0.21
N THR A 206 -21.11 -2.23 -0.38
CA THR A 206 -21.71 -1.39 -1.42
C THR A 206 -20.80 -1.15 -2.63
N ASP A 207 -19.49 -1.42 -2.50
CA ASP A 207 -18.44 -1.06 -3.48
C ASP A 207 -18.39 0.46 -3.74
N LEU A 208 -18.63 1.26 -2.71
CA LEU A 208 -18.66 2.71 -2.78
C LEU A 208 -17.63 3.35 -1.85
N TRP A 209 -17.23 4.56 -2.21
CA TRP A 209 -16.37 5.43 -1.42
C TRP A 209 -17.16 6.64 -0.93
N ARG A 210 -16.81 7.13 0.25
CA ARG A 210 -17.39 8.34 0.83
C ARG A 210 -16.33 9.17 1.54
N SER A 211 -16.55 10.46 1.59
CA SER A 211 -15.74 11.43 2.31
C SER A 211 -16.55 12.68 2.61
N SER A 212 -15.96 13.63 3.32
CA SER A 212 -16.54 14.98 3.49
C SER A 212 -16.77 15.73 2.18
N ASP A 213 -16.11 15.30 1.09
CA ASP A 213 -16.26 15.92 -0.23
C ASP A 213 -17.52 15.43 -0.97
N THR A 214 -18.11 14.30 -0.53
CA THR A 214 -19.27 13.65 -1.16
C THR A 214 -20.53 13.60 -0.30
N GLU A 215 -20.42 13.91 0.99
CA GLU A 215 -21.52 13.84 1.95
C GLU A 215 -21.55 15.11 2.80
N ASP A 216 -22.61 15.92 2.70
CA ASP A 216 -22.80 17.14 3.48
C ASP A 216 -22.86 16.88 5.00
N ASP A 217 -23.40 15.70 5.38
CA ASP A 217 -23.51 15.24 6.76
C ASP A 217 -22.39 14.26 7.16
N PHE A 218 -21.19 14.43 6.59
CA PHE A 218 -20.04 13.58 6.90
C PHE A 218 -19.51 13.88 8.31
N ASP A 219 -19.89 13.03 9.25
CA ASP A 219 -19.77 13.26 10.68
C ASP A 219 -18.63 12.39 11.29
N TYR A 220 -17.45 12.50 10.70
CA TYR A 220 -16.25 11.80 11.18
C TYR A 220 -15.17 12.80 11.60
N THR A 221 -14.40 12.40 12.62
CA THR A 221 -13.24 13.17 13.06
C THR A 221 -12.25 13.40 11.93
N PRO A 222 -11.89 14.65 11.57
CA PRO A 222 -10.93 14.92 10.52
C PRO A 222 -9.52 14.45 10.91
N PHE A 223 -8.69 14.12 9.92
CA PHE A 223 -7.26 13.93 10.16
C PHE A 223 -6.54 15.27 10.15
N GLU A 224 -6.08 15.72 11.31
CA GLU A 224 -5.43 17.02 11.50
C GLU A 224 -3.94 17.04 11.14
N GLY A 225 -3.33 15.89 10.89
CA GLY A 225 -1.91 15.80 10.56
C GLY A 225 -1.58 16.45 9.21
N SER A 226 -0.34 16.92 9.08
CA SER A 226 0.15 17.54 7.84
C SER A 226 0.14 16.57 6.67
N ALA A 227 -0.23 17.07 5.48
CA ALA A 227 -0.18 16.32 4.23
C ALA A 227 1.25 15.86 3.92
N ARG A 228 1.42 14.58 3.60
CA ARG A 228 2.74 13.95 3.40
C ARG A 228 2.65 12.71 2.52
N THR A 229 3.77 12.23 2.05
CA THR A 229 3.92 10.97 1.34
C THR A 229 4.80 10.00 2.10
N LYS A 230 4.69 8.71 1.79
CA LYS A 230 5.54 7.63 2.33
C LYS A 230 5.51 7.53 3.86
N ALA A 231 4.42 7.95 4.48
CA ALA A 231 4.13 7.64 5.87
C ALA A 231 3.92 6.13 6.03
N ILE A 232 4.18 5.63 7.22
CA ILE A 232 3.84 4.25 7.60
C ILE A 232 2.51 4.30 8.34
N CYS A 233 1.63 3.36 8.06
CA CYS A 233 0.36 3.25 8.75
C CYS A 233 0.00 1.81 9.08
N PHE A 234 -0.78 1.64 10.13
CA PHE A 234 -1.36 0.37 10.54
C PHE A 234 -2.64 0.61 11.34
N SER A 235 -3.43 -0.44 11.51
CA SER A 235 -4.67 -0.39 12.28
C SER A 235 -4.58 -1.26 13.53
N THR A 236 -5.27 -0.85 14.57
CA THR A 236 -5.58 -1.68 15.75
C THR A 236 -6.93 -2.39 15.62
N GLY A 237 -7.63 -2.19 14.51
CA GLY A 237 -9.01 -2.65 14.28
C GLY A 237 -10.07 -1.59 14.65
N LYS A 238 -9.74 -0.65 15.52
CA LYS A 238 -10.59 0.46 15.97
C LYS A 238 -10.05 1.83 15.63
N ARG A 239 -8.75 1.94 15.42
CA ARG A 239 -8.00 3.16 15.21
C ARG A 239 -6.98 2.97 14.11
N GLY A 240 -6.74 4.01 13.32
CA GLY A 240 -5.61 4.09 12.41
C GLY A 240 -4.43 4.79 13.07
N ILE A 241 -3.24 4.23 12.95
CA ILE A 241 -1.99 4.85 13.39
C ILE A 241 -1.20 5.25 12.17
N ILE A 242 -0.75 6.50 12.14
CA ILE A 242 0.03 7.07 11.02
C ILE A 242 1.29 7.69 11.60
N THR A 243 2.44 7.34 11.06
CA THR A 243 3.73 7.86 11.55
C THR A 243 4.69 8.14 10.41
N THR A 244 5.63 9.04 10.67
CA THR A 244 6.71 9.38 9.74
C THR A 244 6.24 9.96 8.39
N GLY A 245 7.02 9.79 7.34
CA GLY A 245 6.76 10.35 6.02
C GLY A 245 7.45 11.70 5.78
N GLY A 246 7.18 12.31 4.64
CA GLY A 246 7.81 13.57 4.31
C GLY A 246 7.03 14.41 3.29
N SER A 247 7.36 15.69 3.23
CA SER A 247 6.86 16.64 2.24
C SER A 247 7.89 17.73 1.96
N SER A 248 8.14 18.03 0.69
CA SER A 248 8.95 19.19 0.25
C SER A 248 10.28 19.37 1.02
N GLY A 249 11.00 18.26 1.32
CA GLY A 249 12.27 18.28 2.05
C GLY A 249 12.14 18.22 3.58
N TYR A 250 10.96 18.20 4.12
CA TYR A 250 10.70 17.93 5.54
C TYR A 250 10.46 16.45 5.75
N TYR A 251 11.01 15.90 6.83
CA TYR A 251 10.74 14.55 7.31
C TYR A 251 10.06 14.66 8.67
N TYR A 252 8.95 13.94 8.81
CA TYR A 252 8.15 13.95 10.03
C TYR A 252 8.57 12.80 10.94
N ASP A 253 8.68 13.08 12.23
CA ASP A 253 8.96 12.13 13.32
C ASP A 253 7.77 12.00 14.30
N ASP A 254 6.64 12.56 13.93
CA ASP A 254 5.38 12.51 14.67
C ASP A 254 4.63 11.19 14.46
N THR A 255 3.72 10.91 15.37
CA THR A 255 2.78 9.79 15.27
C THR A 255 1.39 10.30 15.59
N TRP A 256 0.45 9.98 14.73
CA TRP A 256 -0.94 10.38 14.81
C TRP A 256 -1.84 9.17 14.98
N GLU A 257 -2.92 9.35 15.71
CA GLU A 257 -4.03 8.42 15.81
C GLU A 257 -5.24 9.02 15.07
N LEU A 258 -5.91 8.21 14.27
CA LEU A 258 -7.20 8.52 13.69
C LEU A 258 -8.25 7.60 14.33
N SER A 259 -9.18 8.23 15.06
CA SER A 259 -10.32 7.59 15.72
C SER A 259 -11.60 8.22 15.14
N PRO A 260 -12.10 7.73 14.00
CA PRO A 260 -13.10 8.46 13.21
C PRO A 260 -14.46 8.57 13.90
N TYR A 261 -14.71 7.82 14.98
CA TYR A 261 -15.97 7.83 15.73
C TYR A 261 -15.85 8.47 17.13
N GLU A 262 -14.69 9.00 17.47
CA GLU A 262 -14.48 9.70 18.73
C GLU A 262 -14.52 11.21 18.46
N TYR A 263 -15.63 11.86 18.86
CA TYR A 263 -15.73 13.31 18.86
C TYR A 263 -15.14 13.85 20.15
N GLU A 264 -14.35 14.91 20.09
CA GLU A 264 -14.06 15.72 21.26
C GLU A 264 -15.36 16.47 21.61
N GLU A 265 -15.97 16.15 22.75
CA GLU A 265 -17.00 17.00 23.33
C GLU A 265 -16.33 18.33 23.74
N GLU A 266 -16.70 19.44 23.09
CA GLU A 266 -16.33 20.79 23.50
C GLU A 266 -16.90 21.19 24.90
#